data_8cf9ca439f967de97052dae0021dd23c
#
_entry.id   8cf9ca439f967de97052dae0021dd23c
#
_cell.length_a   1.000
_cell.length_b   1.000
_cell.length_c   1.000
_cell.angle_alpha   90.00
_cell.angle_beta   90.00
_cell.angle_gamma   90.00
#
_symmetry.space_group_name_H-M   'P 1'
#
loop_
_entity.id
_entity.type
_entity.pdbx_description
1 polymer ?
#
loop_
_entity_poly.entity_id
_entity_poly.type
_entity_poly.pdbx_seq_one_letter_code
_entity_poly.pdbx_strand_id
1 'polypeptide(L)'
;MTSKIVVHKGRTNTLTVDMGIDVSADTITSEIRSEANYDSPLLATWIVTHTPGKPNELILTLDDLATRQIKANSGYMDIKRVTGSEPVPVFDRPLEVTFRGTVTA
;
A
#
# COMPACT_ATOMS: atom_id res chain seq x y z
N MET A 1 -11.75 15.50 -1.51
CA MET A 1 -11.57 14.81 -0.22
C MET A 1 -10.27 14.02 -0.25
N THR A 2 -9.44 14.21 0.74
CA THR A 2 -8.15 13.53 0.80
C THR A 2 -8.30 12.23 1.57
N SER A 3 -8.00 11.10 0.92
CA SER A 3 -7.99 9.81 1.59
C SER A 3 -6.70 9.67 2.39
N LYS A 4 -6.83 9.28 3.64
CA LYS A 4 -5.72 9.12 4.54
C LYS A 4 -5.65 7.67 5.03
N ILE A 5 -4.47 7.08 4.91
CA ILE A 5 -4.23 5.71 5.35
C ILE A 5 -3.46 5.76 6.66
N VAL A 6 -3.88 4.98 7.64
CA VAL A 6 -3.19 4.88 8.92
C VAL A 6 -2.59 3.48 9.03
N VAL A 7 -1.29 3.43 9.29
CA VAL A 7 -0.57 2.17 9.52
C VAL A 7 -0.11 2.16 10.97
N HIS A 8 -0.45 1.10 11.70
CA HIS A 8 -0.07 0.92 13.09
C HIS A 8 1.23 0.13 13.17
N LYS A 9 2.27 0.76 13.70
CA LYS A 9 3.59 0.14 13.85
C LYS A 9 3.53 -1.02 14.86
N GLY A 10 4.28 -2.07 14.57
CA GLY A 10 4.34 -3.24 15.46
C GLY A 10 3.14 -4.17 15.37
N ARG A 11 2.28 -3.96 14.38
CA ARG A 11 1.10 -4.79 14.15
C ARG A 11 1.01 -5.18 12.68
N THR A 12 0.25 -6.23 12.41
CA THR A 12 -0.12 -6.58 11.04
C THR A 12 -1.27 -5.67 10.61
N ASN A 13 -1.09 -4.99 9.49
CA ASN A 13 -2.09 -4.08 8.92
C ASN A 13 -2.64 -4.66 7.64
N THR A 14 -3.95 -4.58 7.48
CA THR A 14 -4.64 -5.07 6.28
C THR A 14 -5.52 -3.97 5.73
N LEU A 15 -5.42 -3.77 4.42
CA LEU A 15 -6.22 -2.78 3.70
C LEU A 15 -6.91 -3.47 2.53
N THR A 16 -8.23 -3.37 2.47
CA THR A 16 -9.00 -3.89 1.35
C THR A 16 -9.28 -2.77 0.37
N VAL A 17 -8.98 -3.01 -0.90
CA VAL A 17 -9.12 -2.01 -1.96
C VAL A 17 -10.01 -2.56 -3.05
N ASP A 18 -11.05 -1.79 -3.40
CA ASP A 18 -11.89 -2.08 -4.56
C ASP A 18 -11.34 -1.27 -5.73
N MET A 19 -10.83 -1.96 -6.74
CA MET A 19 -10.23 -1.32 -7.90
C MET A 19 -11.27 -0.83 -8.92
N GLY A 20 -12.51 -1.28 -8.78
CA GLY A 20 -13.60 -0.90 -9.68
C GLY A 20 -13.55 -1.57 -11.05
N ILE A 21 -12.53 -2.35 -11.33
CA ILE A 21 -12.36 -3.10 -12.59
C ILE A 21 -11.76 -4.45 -12.26
N ASP A 22 -11.87 -5.40 -13.21
CA ASP A 22 -11.26 -6.71 -13.06
C ASP A 22 -9.74 -6.59 -13.16
N VAL A 23 -9.04 -6.96 -12.08
CA VAL A 23 -7.58 -6.93 -12.00
C VAL A 23 -7.00 -8.32 -11.73
N SER A 24 -7.82 -9.37 -11.88
CA SER A 24 -7.42 -10.73 -11.51
C SER A 24 -6.22 -11.25 -12.32
N ALA A 25 -6.04 -10.78 -13.55
CA ALA A 25 -4.94 -11.15 -14.41
C ALA A 25 -3.76 -10.18 -14.36
N ASP A 26 -3.87 -9.11 -13.57
CA ASP A 26 -2.84 -8.08 -13.52
C ASP A 26 -1.88 -8.32 -12.37
N THR A 27 -0.65 -7.85 -12.54
CA THR A 27 0.32 -7.80 -11.46
C THR A 27 0.17 -6.46 -10.76
N ILE A 28 -0.09 -6.50 -9.46
CA ILE A 28 -0.30 -5.30 -8.66
C ILE A 28 0.84 -5.18 -7.65
N THR A 29 1.44 -4.00 -7.59
CA THR A 29 2.47 -3.69 -6.59
C THR A 29 2.09 -2.42 -5.86
N SER A 30 2.49 -2.33 -4.60
CA SER A 30 2.23 -1.15 -3.79
C SER A 30 3.39 -0.93 -2.83
N GLU A 31 3.88 0.29 -2.78
CA GLU A 31 5.02 0.68 -1.95
C GLU A 31 4.69 1.93 -1.16
N ILE A 32 5.32 2.05 0.01
CA ILE A 32 5.26 3.27 0.82
C ILE A 32 6.65 3.88 0.82
N ARG A 33 6.73 5.15 0.44
CA ARG A 33 7.98 5.92 0.41
C ARG A 33 7.89 7.13 1.29
N SER A 34 9.04 7.69 1.67
CA SER A 34 9.08 8.84 2.56
C SER A 34 8.50 10.10 1.93
N GLU A 35 8.57 10.21 0.61
CA GLU A 35 8.03 11.33 -0.15
C GLU A 35 7.29 10.83 -1.38
N ALA A 36 6.55 11.73 -2.02
CA ALA A 36 5.69 11.39 -3.15
C ALA A 36 6.46 11.29 -4.47
N ASN A 37 7.61 10.62 -4.45
CA ASN A 37 8.41 10.37 -5.66
C ASN A 37 9.17 9.05 -5.52
N TYR A 38 9.55 8.47 -6.65
CA TYR A 38 10.21 7.17 -6.69
C TYR A 38 11.69 7.21 -6.28
N ASP A 39 12.26 8.39 -6.20
CA ASP A 39 13.66 8.56 -5.77
C ASP A 39 13.80 8.64 -4.26
N SER A 40 12.69 8.80 -3.55
CA SER A 40 12.72 8.87 -2.09
C SER A 40 12.92 7.48 -1.48
N PRO A 41 13.43 7.41 -0.23
CA PRO A 41 13.63 6.12 0.44
C PRO A 41 12.36 5.29 0.55
N LEU A 42 12.49 4.00 0.28
CA LEU A 42 11.41 3.03 0.44
C LEU A 42 11.24 2.72 1.92
N LEU A 43 10.04 2.89 2.44
CA LEU A 43 9.72 2.60 3.84
C LEU A 43 9.16 1.21 4.02
N ALA A 44 8.29 0.76 3.12
CA ALA A 44 7.70 -0.56 3.18
C ALA A 44 7.09 -0.94 1.83
N THR A 45 6.91 -2.24 1.62
CA THR A 45 6.24 -2.79 0.44
C THR A 45 5.03 -3.60 0.92
N TRP A 46 3.85 -3.26 0.41
CA TRP A 46 2.65 -4.02 0.72
C TRP A 46 2.69 -5.40 0.03
N ILE A 47 2.24 -6.41 0.75
CA ILE A 47 1.97 -7.72 0.15
C ILE A 47 0.57 -7.66 -0.44
N VAL A 48 0.47 -7.86 -1.76
CA VAL A 48 -0.81 -7.73 -2.48
C VAL A 48 -1.36 -9.11 -2.77
N THR A 49 -2.60 -9.34 -2.34
CA THR A 49 -3.30 -10.61 -2.56
C THR A 49 -4.63 -10.32 -3.24
N HIS A 50 -4.99 -11.14 -4.23
CA HIS A 50 -6.30 -11.04 -4.87
C HIS A 50 -7.34 -11.76 -4.02
N THR A 51 -8.51 -11.13 -3.84
CA THR A 51 -9.60 -11.75 -3.08
C THR A 51 -10.27 -12.83 -3.93
N PRO A 52 -10.33 -14.08 -3.44
CA PRO A 52 -11.02 -15.15 -4.19
C PRO A 52 -12.49 -14.80 -4.46
N GLY A 53 -12.90 -14.99 -5.71
CA GLY A 53 -14.28 -14.73 -6.10
C GLY A 53 -14.63 -13.26 -6.34
N LYS A 54 -13.66 -12.34 -6.13
CA LYS A 54 -13.87 -10.90 -6.34
C LYS A 54 -12.73 -10.34 -7.20
N PRO A 55 -12.89 -10.35 -8.54
CA PRO A 55 -11.80 -9.98 -9.44
C PRO A 55 -11.39 -8.50 -9.37
N ASN A 56 -12.22 -7.66 -8.77
CA ASN A 56 -11.96 -6.23 -8.63
C ASN A 56 -11.42 -5.84 -7.25
N GLU A 57 -11.25 -6.80 -6.33
CA GLU A 57 -10.85 -6.52 -4.96
C GLU A 57 -9.47 -7.06 -4.66
N LEU A 58 -8.68 -6.25 -3.95
CA LEU A 58 -7.34 -6.60 -3.48
C LEU A 58 -7.26 -6.48 -1.98
N ILE A 59 -6.41 -7.30 -1.39
CA ILE A 59 -6.05 -7.19 0.03
C ILE A 59 -4.57 -6.87 0.10
N LEU A 60 -4.24 -5.74 0.73
CA LEU A 60 -2.87 -5.31 0.96
C LEU A 60 -2.53 -5.55 2.43
N THR A 61 -1.42 -6.21 2.68
CA THR A 61 -1.00 -6.58 4.02
C THR A 61 0.42 -6.12 4.30
N LEU A 62 0.63 -5.52 5.48
CA LEU A 62 1.96 -5.26 6.04
C LEU A 62 2.06 -6.02 7.36
N ASP A 63 3.03 -6.91 7.48
CA ASP A 63 3.20 -7.67 8.70
C ASP A 63 3.83 -6.81 9.81
N ASP A 64 3.81 -7.33 11.04
CA ASP A 64 4.31 -6.60 12.20
C ASP A 64 5.82 -6.34 12.12
N LEU A 65 6.59 -7.24 11.52
CA LEU A 65 8.02 -7.04 11.37
C LEU A 65 8.32 -5.88 10.42
N ALA A 66 7.59 -5.79 9.31
CA ALA A 66 7.77 -4.70 8.35
C ALA A 66 7.44 -3.34 8.98
N THR A 67 6.33 -3.27 9.72
CA THR A 67 5.89 -2.01 10.33
C THR A 67 6.75 -1.61 11.52
N ARG A 68 7.29 -2.59 12.25
CA ARG A 68 8.14 -2.32 13.42
C ARG A 68 9.43 -1.58 13.05
N GLN A 69 9.92 -1.79 11.84
CA GLN A 69 11.17 -1.20 11.37
C GLN A 69 11.01 0.22 10.84
N ILE A 70 9.78 0.69 10.67
CA ILE A 70 9.51 2.02 10.14
C ILE A 70 9.78 3.06 11.21
N LYS A 71 10.69 3.98 10.93
CA LYS A 71 11.05 5.07 11.87
C LYS A 71 10.33 6.38 11.56
N ALA A 72 9.79 6.51 10.36
CA ALA A 72 9.07 7.70 9.93
C ALA A 72 7.69 7.78 10.59
N ASN A 73 7.14 8.98 10.66
CA ASN A 73 5.78 9.22 11.17
C ASN A 73 4.77 9.35 10.02
N SER A 74 5.25 9.56 8.81
CA SER A 74 4.39 9.69 7.65
C SER A 74 5.12 9.24 6.40
N GLY A 75 4.37 9.00 5.34
CA GLY A 75 4.89 8.64 4.06
C GLY A 75 3.80 8.74 3.01
N TYR A 76 4.09 8.20 1.83
CA TYR A 76 3.17 8.20 0.71
C TYR A 76 3.16 6.83 0.06
N MET A 77 1.99 6.35 -0.31
CA MET A 77 1.84 5.07 -1.00
C MET A 77 1.16 5.26 -2.34
N ASP A 78 1.47 4.38 -3.26
CA ASP A 78 0.73 4.25 -4.50
C ASP A 78 0.45 2.78 -4.77
N ILE A 79 -0.40 2.53 -5.75
CA ILE A 79 -0.68 1.20 -6.25
C ILE A 79 -0.40 1.23 -7.75
N LYS A 80 0.44 0.32 -8.21
CA LYS A 80 0.75 0.17 -9.62
C LYS A 80 0.13 -1.11 -10.14
N ARG A 81 -0.48 -1.00 -11.29
CA ARG A 81 -1.06 -2.12 -12.00
C ARG A 81 -0.26 -2.34 -13.28
N VAL A 82 0.22 -3.54 -13.48
CA VAL A 82 0.89 -3.92 -14.72
C VAL A 82 -0.05 -4.77 -15.53
N THR A 83 -0.48 -4.25 -16.69
CA THR A 83 -1.30 -4.95 -17.65
C THR A 83 -0.42 -5.23 -18.86
N GLY A 84 -0.11 -6.49 -19.11
CA GLY A 84 0.87 -6.84 -20.12
C GLY A 84 2.26 -6.36 -19.71
N SER A 85 2.89 -5.47 -20.49
CA SER A 85 4.21 -4.93 -20.19
C SER A 85 4.18 -3.48 -19.71
N GLU A 86 3.00 -2.88 -19.57
CA GLU A 86 2.86 -1.47 -19.27
C GLU A 86 2.42 -1.24 -17.83
N PRO A 87 3.24 -0.58 -16.99
CA PRO A 87 2.80 -0.17 -15.66
C PRO A 87 1.85 1.02 -15.75
N VAL A 88 0.72 0.92 -15.06
CA VAL A 88 -0.29 1.99 -15.02
C VAL A 88 -0.52 2.39 -13.57
N PRO A 89 -0.32 3.65 -13.19
CA PRO A 89 -0.65 4.10 -11.84
C PRO A 89 -2.16 4.07 -11.63
N VAL A 90 -2.58 3.61 -10.46
CA VAL A 90 -3.99 3.53 -10.09
C VAL A 90 -4.50 4.87 -9.62
N PHE A 91 -3.66 5.64 -8.92
CA PHE A 91 -4.02 6.94 -8.38
C PHE A 91 -3.31 8.04 -9.15
N ASP A 92 -3.98 9.17 -9.36
CA ASP A 92 -3.37 10.36 -9.95
C ASP A 92 -2.25 10.90 -9.06
N ARG A 93 -2.38 10.70 -7.76
CA ARG A 93 -1.40 11.13 -6.76
C ARG A 93 -1.19 10.04 -5.74
N PRO A 94 0.01 9.93 -5.17
CA PRO A 94 0.21 9.03 -4.04
C PRO A 94 -0.69 9.40 -2.87
N LEU A 95 -1.13 8.38 -2.14
CA LEU A 95 -1.96 8.58 -0.95
C LEU A 95 -1.05 8.85 0.25
N GLU A 96 -1.46 9.78 1.10
CA GLU A 96 -0.74 10.08 2.32
C GLU A 96 -0.94 8.96 3.34
N VAL A 97 0.15 8.52 3.97
CA VAL A 97 0.14 7.47 4.99
C VAL A 97 0.67 8.05 6.28
N THR A 98 -0.06 7.84 7.37
CA THR A 98 0.37 8.21 8.71
C THR A 98 0.75 6.95 9.46
N PHE A 99 1.93 6.94 10.06
CA PHE A 99 2.38 5.82 10.89
C PHE A 99 2.16 6.17 12.35
N ARG A 100 1.45 5.30 13.06
CA ARG A 100 1.19 5.48 14.49
C ARG A 100 1.91 4.41 15.28
N GLY A 101 2.72 4.84 16.24
CA GLY A 101 3.31 3.92 17.18
C GLY A 101 2.29 3.43 18.20
N THR A 102 2.54 2.25 18.76
CA THR A 102 1.73 1.73 19.86
C THR A 102 2.41 2.08 21.19
N VAL A 103 1.61 2.40 22.18
CA VAL A 103 2.13 2.71 23.53
C VAL A 103 2.76 1.46 24.14
N THR A 104 2.16 0.31 23.85
CA THR A 104 2.71 -0.98 24.23
C THR A 104 3.02 -1.74 22.96
N ALA A 105 4.27 -1.84 22.64
CA ALA A 105 4.72 -2.58 21.45
C ALA A 105 4.68 -4.09 21.74
#